data_bafe9bb8ead325ac800a1ccf5cb8ae49
#
_entry.id   bafe9bb8ead325ac800a1ccf5cb8ae49
#
_cell.length_a   1.000
_cell.length_b   1.000
_cell.length_c   1.000
_cell.angle_alpha   90.00
_cell.angle_beta   90.00
_cell.angle_gamma   90.00
#
_symmetry.space_group_name_H-M   'P 1'
#
loop_
_entity.id
_entity.type
_entity.pdbx_description
1 polymer ?
#
loop_
_entity_poly.entity_id
_entity_poly.type
_entity_poly.pdbx_seq_one_letter_code
_entity_poly.pdbx_strand_id
1 'polypeptide(L)' 'MNIEDIKNYKKTQVNKVNQGTYFKLRPTETAPVWVRGEYDKASKTYSCYKYDDTNHEKFFKGNREIYINFTF' A
#
# COMPACT_ATOMS: atom_id res chain seq x y z
N MET A 1 -17.00 -7.15 -14.95
CA MET A 1 -16.06 -6.29 -14.26
C MET A 1 -16.25 -4.85 -14.70
N ASN A 2 -16.16 -3.97 -13.78
CA ASN A 2 -16.29 -2.56 -14.09
C ASN A 2 -14.92 -1.97 -14.45
N ILE A 3 -14.79 -1.47 -15.66
CA ILE A 3 -13.52 -0.89 -16.14
C ILE A 3 -13.12 0.32 -15.28
N GLU A 4 -14.10 1.01 -14.72
CA GLU A 4 -13.83 2.18 -13.89
C GLU A 4 -13.04 1.84 -12.63
N ASP A 5 -13.24 0.65 -12.08
CA ASP A 5 -12.50 0.25 -10.88
C ASP A 5 -11.00 0.18 -11.16
N ILE A 6 -10.65 -0.29 -12.35
CA ILE A 6 -9.25 -0.37 -12.75
C ILE A 6 -8.66 1.02 -12.96
N LYS A 7 -9.45 1.92 -13.52
CA LYS A 7 -8.99 3.28 -13.80
C LYS A 7 -8.69 4.07 -12.53
N ASN A 8 -9.36 3.73 -11.43
CA ASN A 8 -9.18 4.48 -10.19
C ASN A 8 -7.88 4.15 -9.48
N TYR A 9 -7.25 3.05 -9.83
CA TYR A 9 -5.98 2.69 -9.22
C TYR A 9 -4.82 3.38 -9.91
N LYS A 10 -3.88 3.87 -9.10
CA LYS A 10 -2.64 4.42 -9.60
C LYS A 10 -1.49 3.57 -9.10
N LYS A 11 -0.68 3.06 -10.00
CA LYS A 11 0.48 2.25 -9.66
C LYS A 11 1.63 3.16 -9.26
N THR A 12 2.26 2.86 -8.13
CA THR A 12 3.40 3.63 -7.65
C THR A 12 4.28 2.70 -6.80
N GLN A 13 5.18 3.27 -6.02
CA GLN A 13 6.06 2.51 -5.14
C GLN A 13 5.92 3.00 -3.71
N VAL A 14 6.24 2.12 -2.76
CA VAL A 14 6.12 2.44 -1.34
C VAL A 14 6.93 3.68 -0.97
N ASN A 15 8.11 3.84 -1.57
CA ASN A 15 8.98 4.98 -1.24
C ASN A 15 8.51 6.29 -1.84
N LYS A 16 7.45 6.27 -2.64
CA LYS A 16 6.93 7.49 -3.30
C LYS A 16 5.67 8.02 -2.65
N VAL A 17 5.20 7.38 -1.59
CA VAL A 17 4.00 7.82 -0.88
C VAL A 17 4.38 8.23 0.53
N ASN A 18 3.56 9.11 1.11
CA ASN A 18 3.80 9.60 2.46
C ASN A 18 3.39 8.58 3.51
N GLN A 19 3.96 8.72 4.69
CA GLN A 19 3.54 7.92 5.84
C GLN A 19 2.05 8.15 6.09
N GLY A 20 1.32 7.07 6.34
CA GLY A 20 -0.12 7.14 6.54
C GLY A 20 -0.93 6.93 5.27
N THR A 21 -0.29 6.81 4.12
CA THR A 21 -0.99 6.57 2.86
C THR A 21 -1.56 5.16 2.83
N TYR A 22 -2.81 5.05 2.40
CA TYR A 22 -3.47 3.76 2.19
C TYR A 22 -3.12 3.23 0.81
N PHE A 23 -2.85 1.94 0.74
CA PHE A 23 -2.52 1.32 -0.54
C PHE A 23 -2.94 -0.14 -0.56
N LYS A 24 -2.94 -0.72 -1.75
CA LYS A 24 -3.18 -2.14 -1.96
C LYS A 24 -1.99 -2.73 -2.71
N LEU A 25 -1.77 -4.01 -2.52
CA LEU A 25 -0.71 -4.72 -3.24
C LEU A 25 -1.17 -5.20 -4.60
N ARG A 26 -2.48 -5.22 -4.83
CA ARG A 26 -3.09 -5.59 -6.11
C ARG A 26 -4.26 -4.66 -6.40
N PRO A 27 -4.52 -4.34 -7.68
CA PRO A 27 -5.58 -3.41 -8.04
C PRO A 27 -6.94 -4.12 -8.14
N THR A 28 -7.38 -4.71 -7.04
CA THR A 28 -8.66 -5.42 -6.98
C THR A 28 -9.43 -4.96 -5.76
N GLU A 29 -10.76 -5.05 -5.84
CA GLU A 29 -11.61 -4.65 -4.73
C GLU A 29 -11.40 -5.51 -3.49
N THR A 30 -11.08 -6.77 -3.70
CA THR A 30 -10.94 -7.72 -2.59
C THR A 30 -9.58 -7.70 -1.95
N ALA A 31 -8.62 -7.01 -2.54
CA ALA A 31 -7.27 -6.91 -1.95
C ALA A 31 -7.33 -6.14 -0.64
N PRO A 32 -6.62 -6.63 0.39
CA PRO A 32 -6.57 -5.90 1.66
C PRO A 32 -5.96 -4.51 1.50
N VAL A 33 -6.43 -3.59 2.34
CA VAL A 33 -5.88 -2.24 2.38
C VAL A 33 -4.75 -2.21 3.42
N TRP A 34 -3.63 -1.63 3.02
CA TRP A 34 -2.45 -1.45 3.86
C TRP A 34 -2.21 0.01 4.12
N VAL A 35 -1.47 0.30 5.19
CA VAL A 35 -1.09 1.67 5.55
C VAL A 35 0.43 1.73 5.58
N ARG A 36 0.98 2.74 4.91
CA ARG A 36 2.43 2.95 4.89
C ARG A 36 2.86 3.50 6.25
N GLY A 37 3.70 2.76 6.95
CA GLY A 37 4.23 3.15 8.24
C GLY A 37 5.60 3.80 8.13
N GLU A 38 6.42 3.60 9.16
CA GLU A 38 7.72 4.24 9.25
C GLU A 38 8.78 3.56 8.40
N TYR A 39 9.76 4.35 7.97
CA TYR A 39 10.93 3.85 7.26
C TYR A 39 11.97 3.39 8.27
N ASP A 40 12.48 2.18 8.10
CA ASP A 40 13.53 1.63 8.94
C ASP A 40 14.87 1.77 8.20
N LYS A 41 15.70 2.66 8.67
CA LYS A 41 16.99 2.94 8.05
C LYS A 41 17.94 1.75 8.12
N ALA A 42 17.84 0.97 9.18
CA ALA A 42 18.76 -0.16 9.38
C ALA A 42 18.56 -1.23 8.33
N SER A 43 17.30 -1.57 8.05
CA SER A 43 16.99 -2.61 7.07
C SER A 43 16.67 -2.03 5.70
N LYS A 44 16.53 -0.70 5.60
CA LYS A 44 16.12 0.01 4.37
C LYS A 44 14.77 -0.48 3.86
N THR A 45 13.84 -0.69 4.78
CA THR A 45 12.49 -1.14 4.46
C THR A 45 11.46 -0.23 5.09
N TYR A 46 10.23 -0.35 4.63
CA TYR A 46 9.11 0.42 5.15
C TYR A 46 8.19 -0.52 5.92
N SER A 47 7.92 -0.17 7.17
CA SER A 47 6.96 -0.88 7.99
C SER A 47 5.56 -0.52 7.51
N CYS A 48 4.75 -1.52 7.19
CA CYS A 48 3.38 -1.31 6.75
C CYS A 48 2.48 -2.27 7.51
N TYR A 49 1.25 -1.85 7.74
CA TYR A 49 0.31 -2.68 8.49
C TYR A 49 -1.05 -2.65 7.79
N LYS A 50 -1.85 -3.70 8.05
CA LYS A 50 -3.19 -3.77 7.47
C LYS A 50 -4.10 -2.74 8.13
N TYR A 51 -4.93 -2.12 7.32
CA TYR A 51 -5.87 -1.10 7.79
C TYR A 51 -6.81 -1.64 8.88
N ASP A 52 -7.32 -2.84 8.68
CA ASP A 52 -8.29 -3.44 9.59
C ASP A 52 -7.69 -4.39 10.62
N ASP A 53 -6.36 -4.52 10.64
CA ASP A 53 -5.66 -5.37 11.59
C ASP A 53 -4.25 -4.82 11.78
N THR A 54 -4.10 -3.86 12.68
CA THR A 54 -2.83 -3.17 12.88
C THR A 54 -1.75 -4.06 13.48
N ASN A 55 -2.11 -5.23 13.98
CA ASN A 55 -1.12 -6.19 14.45
C ASN A 55 -0.51 -7.00 13.30
N HIS A 56 -1.09 -6.92 12.12
CA HIS A 56 -0.57 -7.61 10.95
C HIS A 56 0.37 -6.66 10.20
N GLU A 57 1.64 -6.74 10.51
CA GLU A 57 2.67 -5.86 9.97
C GLU A 57 3.57 -6.61 9.02
N LYS A 58 3.98 -5.91 7.95
CA LYS A 58 4.98 -6.42 7.01
C LYS A 58 5.95 -5.31 6.67
N PHE A 59 7.14 -5.71 6.24
CA PHE A 59 8.18 -4.77 5.81
C PHE A 59 8.38 -4.92 4.31
N PHE A 60 8.33 -3.81 3.60
CA PHE A 60 8.49 -3.79 2.15
C PHE A 60 9.68 -2.92 1.78
N LYS A 61 10.40 -3.34 0.74
CA LYS A 61 11.45 -2.50 0.17
C LYS A 61 10.83 -1.30 -0.53
N GLY A 62 11.59 -0.21 -0.62
CA GLY A 62 11.06 1.03 -1.19
C GLY A 62 10.56 0.91 -2.60
N ASN A 63 11.14 -0.01 -3.40
CA ASN A 63 10.73 -0.19 -4.79
C ASN A 63 9.55 -1.16 -4.95
N ARG A 64 8.94 -1.60 -3.85
CA ARG A 64 7.75 -2.44 -3.94
C ARG A 64 6.63 -1.69 -4.64
N GLU A 65 6.08 -2.28 -5.69
CA GLU A 65 4.95 -1.68 -6.41
C GLU A 65 3.67 -1.82 -5.62
N ILE A 66 2.94 -0.74 -5.54
CA ILE A 66 1.68 -0.66 -4.81
C ILE A 66 0.66 0.11 -5.64
N TYR A 67 -0.60 0.07 -5.19
CA TYR A 67 -1.70 0.74 -5.88
C TYR A 67 -2.42 1.66 -4.92
N ILE A 68 -2.61 2.90 -5.34
CA ILE A 68 -3.26 3.93 -4.55
C ILE A 68 -4.42 4.53 -5.33
N ASN A 69 -5.04 5.58 -4.77
CA ASN A 69 -6.09 6.34 -5.44
C ASN A 69 -7.38 5.53 -5.61
N PHE A 70 -7.77 4.88 -4.54
CA PHE A 70 -9.01 4.10 -4.50
C PHE A 70 -9.88 4.55 -3.33
N THR A 71 -11.15 4.17 -3.36
CA THR A 71 -12.07 4.39 -2.24
C THR A 71 -12.45 3.06 -1.61
N PHE A 72 -12.76 3.13 -0.31
CA PHE A 72 -13.16 1.94 0.43
C PHE A 72 -14.03 2.29 1.63
#